data_e05925f84cb45b31cd92e431b90213de
#
_entry.id   e05925f84cb45b31cd92e431b90213de
#
_cell.length_a   1.000
_cell.length_b   1.000
_cell.length_c   1.000
_cell.angle_alpha   90.00
_cell.angle_beta   90.00
_cell.angle_gamma   90.00
#
_symmetry.space_group_name_H-M   'P 1'
#
loop_
_entity.id
_entity.type
_entity.pdbx_description
1 polymer ?
#
loop_
_entity_poly.entity_id
_entity_poly.type
_entity_poly.pdbx_seq_one_letter_code
_entity_poly.pdbx_strand_id
1 'polypeptide(L)'
;MKHVTQLKAETLTTSKMEDRIHQMSVDVRRYRDIENSSELAEFLALKPIVEAKEFQDYKQELLTTKYKDREEYKLITGYERAKRSWHVRWYHFFRGRASVQEYMHFAETSDFAKLKDPEAVKADPRLKRMQRLGNSFAVKRYLVHKDSHEVSEYYRLRNIVNNTEFRTRNHFWKNPKRWYTTLQSQQDGKYQALKNSSNISFYLAQDPKKIAEYESYQEMFADACQWNRMSDSPWKAGFYFGNDKLKTNHSYANEEAAMNGGRNVACTREGRMTVSVKAERATVPAWDQKKGFTMKDYDYTGDVIQTAEKFRAKEGMFQVKASFSGKAHGAICLMSEKRLPIVRIAEWDGKNVTVGATYDKFEEQTVVEGLKEGQEYIFTVVITPADLTWYVNNQEVARTANKLDTTLFPTVIAFLPEGVKATGTTSIDWFKAYKH
;
A
#
# COMPACT_ATOMS: atom_id res chain seq x y z
N MET A 1 -32.27 28.96 0.30
CA MET A 1 -32.69 28.13 -0.87
C MET A 1 -32.61 26.67 -0.42
N LYS A 2 -33.68 25.90 -0.51
CA LYS A 2 -33.65 24.45 -0.17
C LYS A 2 -33.18 23.71 -1.40
N HIS A 3 -32.06 23.03 -1.29
CA HIS A 3 -31.57 22.10 -2.31
C HIS A 3 -32.18 20.72 -2.05
N VAL A 4 -32.29 19.90 -3.08
CA VAL A 4 -32.78 18.52 -2.97
C VAL A 4 -31.71 17.61 -3.61
N THR A 5 -31.34 16.58 -2.89
CA THR A 5 -30.42 15.56 -3.34
C THR A 5 -31.04 14.19 -3.14
N GLN A 6 -30.93 13.33 -4.16
CA GLN A 6 -31.44 11.97 -4.11
C GLN A 6 -30.30 11.00 -3.75
N LEU A 7 -30.56 10.06 -2.83
CA LEU A 7 -29.64 8.94 -2.65
C LEU A 7 -29.65 8.05 -3.89
N LYS A 8 -28.47 7.80 -4.43
CA LYS A 8 -28.28 6.96 -5.61
C LYS A 8 -28.51 5.48 -5.25
N ALA A 9 -29.01 4.71 -6.21
CA ALA A 9 -29.23 3.27 -6.01
C ALA A 9 -27.94 2.50 -5.69
N GLU A 10 -26.80 3.00 -6.13
CA GLU A 10 -25.44 2.47 -5.87
C GLU A 10 -24.85 2.88 -4.53
N THR A 11 -25.53 3.72 -3.74
CA THR A 11 -25.07 4.13 -2.41
C THR A 11 -24.87 2.89 -1.54
N LEU A 12 -23.73 2.81 -0.87
CA LEU A 12 -23.42 1.68 0.01
C LEU A 12 -24.51 1.51 1.07
N THR A 13 -24.85 0.26 1.36
CA THR A 13 -25.66 -0.03 2.55
C THR A 13 -24.86 0.27 3.81
N THR A 14 -25.56 0.54 4.92
CA THR A 14 -24.91 0.84 6.21
C THR A 14 -23.94 -0.26 6.62
N SER A 15 -24.33 -1.53 6.50
CA SER A 15 -23.46 -2.66 6.79
C SER A 15 -22.18 -2.66 5.91
N LYS A 16 -22.32 -2.46 4.61
CA LYS A 16 -21.13 -2.38 3.71
C LYS A 16 -20.24 -1.19 4.02
N MET A 17 -20.81 -0.09 4.51
CA MET A 17 -20.04 1.07 4.94
C MET A 17 -19.26 0.77 6.22
N GLU A 18 -19.86 0.08 7.19
CA GLU A 18 -19.19 -0.39 8.41
C GLU A 18 -18.06 -1.37 8.08
N ASP A 19 -18.33 -2.36 7.22
CA ASP A 19 -17.32 -3.32 6.75
C ASP A 19 -16.14 -2.58 6.09
N ARG A 20 -16.41 -1.57 5.28
CA ARG A 20 -15.40 -0.75 4.63
C ARG A 20 -14.54 0.02 5.63
N ILE A 21 -15.17 0.67 6.61
CA ILE A 21 -14.44 1.40 7.67
C ILE A 21 -13.55 0.43 8.46
N HIS A 22 -14.09 -0.74 8.82
CA HIS A 22 -13.33 -1.77 9.51
C HIS A 22 -12.15 -2.27 8.65
N GLN A 23 -12.41 -2.58 7.38
CA GLN A 23 -11.36 -3.06 6.46
C GLN A 23 -10.25 -2.02 6.28
N MET A 24 -10.60 -0.74 6.14
CA MET A 24 -9.59 0.33 6.05
C MET A 24 -8.72 0.38 7.32
N SER A 25 -9.29 0.22 8.49
CA SER A 25 -8.53 0.17 9.75
C SER A 25 -7.55 -1.03 9.79
N VAL A 26 -8.01 -2.19 9.32
CA VAL A 26 -7.18 -3.40 9.21
C VAL A 26 -6.06 -3.20 8.17
N ASP A 27 -6.38 -2.63 7.04
CA ASP A 27 -5.45 -2.39 5.94
C ASP A 27 -4.34 -1.40 6.34
N VAL A 28 -4.69 -0.32 7.04
CA VAL A 28 -3.72 0.66 7.55
C VAL A 28 -2.77 0.01 8.56
N ARG A 29 -3.28 -0.77 9.51
CA ARG A 29 -2.45 -1.50 10.47
C ARG A 29 -1.51 -2.46 9.74
N ARG A 30 -2.05 -3.26 8.84
CA ARG A 30 -1.26 -4.20 8.04
C ARG A 30 -0.19 -3.49 7.20
N TYR A 31 -0.52 -2.35 6.61
CA TYR A 31 0.43 -1.54 5.85
C TYR A 31 1.62 -1.12 6.73
N ARG A 32 1.37 -0.62 7.94
CA ARG A 32 2.41 -0.20 8.89
C ARG A 32 3.23 -1.36 9.44
N ASP A 33 2.59 -2.47 9.70
CA ASP A 33 3.31 -3.69 10.12
C ASP A 33 4.28 -4.15 9.04
N ILE A 34 3.87 -4.11 7.77
CA ILE A 34 4.73 -4.47 6.64
C ILE A 34 5.83 -3.42 6.43
N GLU A 35 5.51 -2.12 6.54
CA GLU A 35 6.47 -1.03 6.40
C GLU A 35 7.65 -1.16 7.37
N ASN A 36 7.40 -1.66 8.57
CA ASN A 36 8.42 -1.91 9.60
C ASN A 36 8.99 -3.35 9.57
N SER A 37 8.63 -4.15 8.58
CA SER A 37 9.07 -5.54 8.50
C SER A 37 10.45 -5.70 7.88
N SER A 38 11.18 -6.73 8.31
CA SER A 38 12.42 -7.14 7.67
C SER A 38 12.21 -7.64 6.24
N GLU A 39 11.02 -8.16 5.94
CA GLU A 39 10.64 -8.63 4.60
C GLU A 39 10.64 -7.49 3.57
N LEU A 40 10.03 -6.35 3.92
CA LEU A 40 10.05 -5.17 3.06
C LEU A 40 11.44 -4.56 2.95
N ALA A 41 12.18 -4.48 4.05
CA ALA A 41 13.55 -3.95 4.05
C ALA A 41 14.44 -4.74 3.09
N GLU A 42 14.33 -6.08 3.12
CA GLU A 42 15.09 -6.95 2.23
C GLU A 42 14.65 -6.82 0.76
N PHE A 43 13.33 -6.74 0.51
CA PHE A 43 12.81 -6.48 -0.84
C PHE A 43 13.35 -5.17 -1.42
N LEU A 44 13.31 -4.08 -0.64
CA LEU A 44 13.80 -2.77 -1.05
C LEU A 44 15.32 -2.75 -1.26
N ALA A 45 16.10 -3.54 -0.50
CA ALA A 45 17.54 -3.68 -0.69
C ALA A 45 17.88 -4.45 -1.98
N LEU A 46 17.12 -5.49 -2.31
CA LEU A 46 17.34 -6.30 -3.51
C LEU A 46 16.83 -5.62 -4.79
N LYS A 47 15.80 -4.82 -4.70
CA LYS A 47 15.14 -4.18 -5.86
C LYS A 47 16.13 -3.42 -6.75
N PRO A 48 16.92 -2.44 -6.27
CA PRO A 48 17.84 -1.68 -7.11
C PRO A 48 18.95 -2.55 -7.72
N ILE A 49 19.32 -3.66 -7.07
CA ILE A 49 20.33 -4.59 -7.55
C ILE A 49 19.77 -5.41 -8.71
N VAL A 50 18.64 -6.04 -8.51
CA VAL A 50 18.04 -6.98 -9.47
C VAL A 50 17.42 -6.24 -10.67
N GLU A 51 16.85 -5.05 -10.48
CA GLU A 51 16.28 -4.25 -11.55
C GLU A 51 17.33 -3.43 -12.33
N ALA A 52 18.59 -3.40 -11.88
CA ALA A 52 19.66 -2.73 -12.61
C ALA A 52 19.85 -3.34 -13.99
N LYS A 53 20.10 -2.48 -14.99
CA LYS A 53 20.27 -2.90 -16.38
C LYS A 53 21.43 -3.91 -16.52
N GLU A 54 22.54 -3.66 -15.86
CA GLU A 54 23.73 -4.53 -15.89
C GLU A 54 23.42 -5.93 -15.36
N PHE A 55 22.58 -6.03 -14.33
CA PHE A 55 22.14 -7.31 -13.78
C PHE A 55 21.26 -8.06 -14.77
N GLN A 56 20.32 -7.37 -15.39
CA GLN A 56 19.39 -7.98 -16.36
C GLN A 56 20.15 -8.39 -17.65
N ASP A 57 21.05 -7.56 -18.14
CA ASP A 57 21.89 -7.85 -19.29
C ASP A 57 22.77 -9.09 -19.02
N TYR A 58 23.39 -9.16 -17.83
CA TYR A 58 24.19 -10.33 -17.42
C TYR A 58 23.35 -11.60 -17.31
N LYS A 59 22.15 -11.51 -16.69
CA LYS A 59 21.19 -12.61 -16.63
C LYS A 59 20.83 -13.11 -18.04
N GLN A 60 20.52 -12.18 -18.91
CA GLN A 60 20.15 -12.48 -20.30
C GLN A 60 21.33 -13.12 -21.06
N GLU A 61 22.54 -12.60 -20.92
CA GLU A 61 23.73 -13.20 -21.51
C GLU A 61 23.89 -14.66 -21.07
N LEU A 62 23.82 -14.92 -19.77
CA LEU A 62 24.01 -16.28 -19.24
C LEU A 62 22.89 -17.26 -19.67
N LEU A 63 21.67 -16.78 -19.84
CA LEU A 63 20.53 -17.61 -20.24
C LEU A 63 20.49 -17.88 -21.75
N THR A 64 20.84 -16.89 -22.58
CA THR A 64 20.63 -16.97 -24.03
C THR A 64 21.87 -17.36 -24.83
N THR A 65 23.08 -16.99 -24.36
CA THR A 65 24.30 -17.27 -25.07
C THR A 65 24.58 -18.76 -25.18
N LYS A 66 24.65 -19.27 -26.39
CA LYS A 66 24.99 -20.69 -26.62
C LYS A 66 26.47 -20.91 -26.44
N TYR A 67 26.87 -22.03 -25.85
CA TYR A 67 28.28 -22.39 -25.67
C TYR A 67 29.06 -22.41 -27.00
N LYS A 68 28.40 -22.79 -28.12
CA LYS A 68 29.00 -22.84 -29.45
C LYS A 68 29.45 -21.46 -29.98
N ASP A 69 28.84 -20.39 -29.47
CA ASP A 69 29.13 -19.02 -29.91
C ASP A 69 30.29 -18.41 -29.12
N ARG A 70 30.69 -19.05 -28.04
CA ARG A 70 31.76 -18.59 -27.13
C ARG A 70 33.17 -18.88 -27.66
N GLU A 71 34.08 -18.02 -27.28
CA GLU A 71 35.50 -18.15 -27.59
C GLU A 71 36.06 -19.47 -27.07
N GLU A 72 35.71 -19.89 -25.87
CA GLU A 72 36.10 -21.12 -25.24
C GLU A 72 35.82 -22.35 -26.13
N TYR A 73 34.61 -22.39 -26.76
CA TYR A 73 34.26 -23.46 -27.70
C TYR A 73 35.13 -23.44 -28.95
N LYS A 74 35.39 -22.23 -29.51
CA LYS A 74 36.19 -22.04 -30.72
C LYS A 74 37.65 -22.49 -30.48
N LEU A 75 38.22 -22.10 -29.34
CA LEU A 75 39.59 -22.48 -28.94
C LEU A 75 39.72 -23.98 -28.71
N ILE A 76 38.75 -24.61 -28.01
CA ILE A 76 38.79 -26.08 -27.82
C ILE A 76 38.63 -26.81 -29.14
N THR A 77 37.71 -26.37 -29.98
CA THR A 77 37.48 -27.01 -31.29
C THR A 77 38.68 -26.82 -32.19
N GLY A 78 39.33 -25.65 -32.12
CA GLY A 78 40.60 -25.37 -32.82
C GLY A 78 41.72 -26.29 -32.34
N TYR A 79 41.88 -26.42 -31.02
CA TYR A 79 42.86 -27.33 -30.41
C TYR A 79 42.65 -28.79 -30.84
N GLU A 80 41.42 -29.30 -30.77
CA GLU A 80 41.12 -30.67 -31.17
C GLU A 80 41.35 -30.90 -32.69
N ARG A 81 41.11 -29.87 -33.52
CA ARG A 81 41.38 -29.88 -34.96
C ARG A 81 42.91 -29.92 -35.18
N ALA A 82 43.66 -29.00 -34.54
CA ALA A 82 45.13 -28.96 -34.64
C ALA A 82 45.75 -30.26 -34.19
N LYS A 83 45.30 -30.84 -33.06
CA LYS A 83 45.77 -32.12 -32.55
C LYS A 83 45.58 -33.28 -33.56
N ARG A 84 44.52 -33.23 -34.40
CA ARG A 84 44.24 -34.24 -35.43
C ARG A 84 44.97 -33.97 -36.73
N SER A 85 45.61 -32.83 -36.91
CA SER A 85 46.41 -32.50 -38.08
C SER A 85 47.46 -33.54 -38.33
N TRP A 86 47.67 -33.91 -39.60
CA TRP A 86 48.71 -34.84 -39.95
C TRP A 86 50.11 -34.29 -39.68
N HIS A 87 50.35 -32.96 -39.81
CA HIS A 87 51.61 -32.30 -39.44
C HIS A 87 51.93 -32.51 -37.96
N VAL A 88 50.98 -32.29 -37.06
CA VAL A 88 51.15 -32.47 -35.60
C VAL A 88 51.40 -33.96 -35.26
N ARG A 89 50.64 -34.86 -35.91
CA ARG A 89 50.81 -36.32 -35.71
C ARG A 89 52.18 -36.80 -36.16
N TRP A 90 52.64 -36.39 -37.34
CA TRP A 90 53.98 -36.72 -37.85
C TRP A 90 55.08 -36.11 -37.00
N TYR A 91 54.96 -34.84 -36.61
CA TYR A 91 55.89 -34.18 -35.68
C TYR A 91 56.08 -35.00 -34.41
N HIS A 92 54.99 -35.38 -33.71
CA HIS A 92 55.05 -36.18 -32.48
C HIS A 92 55.62 -37.58 -32.71
N PHE A 93 55.26 -38.21 -33.84
CA PHE A 93 55.77 -39.53 -34.19
C PHE A 93 57.31 -39.53 -34.39
N PHE A 94 57.84 -38.54 -35.09
CA PHE A 94 59.26 -38.47 -35.33
C PHE A 94 60.07 -37.91 -34.16
N ARG A 95 59.54 -36.97 -33.42
CA ARG A 95 60.17 -36.35 -32.24
C ARG A 95 60.72 -37.38 -31.24
N GLY A 96 60.00 -38.48 -31.04
CA GLY A 96 60.35 -39.52 -30.08
C GLY A 96 61.44 -40.51 -30.59
N ARG A 97 61.89 -40.43 -31.87
CA ARG A 97 62.87 -41.31 -32.41
C ARG A 97 64.30 -40.94 -31.99
N ALA A 98 65.04 -41.92 -31.53
CA ALA A 98 66.42 -41.70 -31.05
C ALA A 98 67.35 -41.00 -32.10
N SER A 99 67.17 -41.31 -33.39
CA SER A 99 67.88 -40.66 -34.47
C SER A 99 67.59 -39.17 -34.63
N VAL A 100 66.30 -38.76 -34.38
CA VAL A 100 65.95 -37.36 -34.43
C VAL A 100 66.42 -36.64 -33.17
N GLN A 101 66.33 -37.24 -32.01
CA GLN A 101 66.83 -36.68 -30.75
C GLN A 101 68.33 -36.46 -30.79
N GLU A 102 69.08 -37.49 -31.26
CA GLU A 102 70.52 -37.42 -31.42
C GLU A 102 70.93 -36.28 -32.37
N TYR A 103 70.28 -36.19 -33.54
CA TYR A 103 70.55 -35.10 -34.49
C TYR A 103 70.15 -33.71 -33.94
N MET A 104 69.07 -33.59 -33.26
CA MET A 104 68.59 -32.30 -32.68
C MET A 104 69.49 -31.86 -31.55
N HIS A 105 69.97 -32.80 -30.70
CA HIS A 105 70.96 -32.49 -29.65
C HIS A 105 72.29 -32.04 -30.25
N PHE A 106 72.72 -32.69 -31.33
CA PHE A 106 73.95 -32.28 -32.05
C PHE A 106 73.75 -30.88 -32.71
N ALA A 107 72.57 -30.57 -33.23
CA ALA A 107 72.28 -29.29 -33.85
C ALA A 107 72.37 -28.10 -32.86
N GLU A 108 72.34 -28.35 -31.56
CA GLU A 108 72.52 -27.35 -30.49
C GLU A 108 73.96 -27.12 -30.15
N THR A 109 74.89 -27.93 -30.70
CA THR A 109 76.35 -27.82 -30.45
C THR A 109 77.06 -26.91 -31.47
N SER A 110 78.14 -26.31 -31.07
CA SER A 110 79.05 -25.53 -31.98
C SER A 110 79.55 -26.32 -33.17
N ASP A 111 79.61 -27.65 -33.07
CA ASP A 111 80.11 -28.53 -34.13
C ASP A 111 79.08 -28.67 -35.28
N PHE A 112 77.85 -28.26 -35.10
CA PHE A 112 76.81 -28.31 -36.12
C PHE A 112 77.19 -27.51 -37.39
N ALA A 113 77.86 -26.36 -37.20
CA ALA A 113 78.34 -25.55 -38.32
C ALA A 113 79.36 -26.29 -39.20
N LYS A 114 80.14 -27.22 -38.60
CA LYS A 114 81.17 -28.03 -39.33
C LYS A 114 80.54 -29.02 -40.32
N LEU A 115 79.23 -29.32 -40.22
CA LEU A 115 78.58 -30.15 -41.24
C LEU A 115 78.50 -29.53 -42.63
N LYS A 116 78.76 -28.22 -42.73
CA LYS A 116 78.81 -27.49 -44.01
C LYS A 116 80.23 -27.61 -44.70
N ASP A 117 81.23 -28.04 -43.93
CA ASP A 117 82.59 -28.23 -44.46
C ASP A 117 82.79 -29.70 -44.88
N PRO A 118 82.93 -30.03 -46.17
CA PRO A 118 83.08 -31.38 -46.67
C PRO A 118 84.36 -32.07 -46.16
N GLU A 119 85.45 -31.30 -45.96
CA GLU A 119 86.75 -31.88 -45.49
C GLU A 119 86.65 -32.24 -44.00
N ALA A 120 86.03 -31.38 -43.19
CA ALA A 120 85.81 -31.69 -41.78
C ALA A 120 84.84 -32.92 -41.61
N VAL A 121 83.87 -33.09 -42.46
CA VAL A 121 82.97 -34.26 -42.43
C VAL A 121 83.67 -35.53 -42.89
N LYS A 122 84.64 -35.46 -43.81
CA LYS A 122 85.44 -36.62 -44.22
C LYS A 122 86.43 -37.07 -43.12
N ALA A 123 86.95 -36.10 -42.37
CA ALA A 123 87.98 -36.37 -41.35
C ALA A 123 87.34 -36.89 -40.02
N ASP A 124 86.12 -36.53 -39.67
CA ASP A 124 85.52 -36.92 -38.41
C ASP A 124 84.35 -37.93 -38.64
N PRO A 125 84.49 -39.18 -38.15
CA PRO A 125 83.48 -40.19 -38.25
C PRO A 125 82.13 -39.77 -37.58
N ARG A 126 82.15 -38.93 -36.54
CA ARG A 126 81.04 -38.42 -35.83
C ARG A 126 80.23 -37.42 -36.71
N LEU A 127 80.95 -36.50 -37.38
CA LEU A 127 80.32 -35.57 -38.31
C LEU A 127 79.71 -36.30 -39.52
N LYS A 128 80.40 -37.33 -40.04
CA LYS A 128 79.85 -38.20 -41.09
C LYS A 128 78.55 -38.92 -40.69
N ARG A 129 78.51 -39.39 -39.46
CA ARG A 129 77.26 -39.98 -38.90
C ARG A 129 76.12 -38.96 -38.79
N MET A 130 76.39 -37.75 -38.27
CA MET A 130 75.39 -36.69 -38.15
C MET A 130 74.88 -36.22 -39.50
N GLN A 131 75.72 -36.13 -40.49
CA GLN A 131 75.30 -35.82 -41.85
C GLN A 131 74.39 -36.89 -42.44
N ARG A 132 74.68 -38.19 -42.20
CA ARG A 132 73.80 -39.29 -42.60
C ARG A 132 72.49 -39.22 -41.88
N LEU A 133 72.47 -38.92 -40.57
CA LEU A 133 71.21 -38.74 -39.77
C LEU A 133 70.39 -37.56 -40.28
N GLY A 134 71.04 -36.42 -40.60
CA GLY A 134 70.39 -35.27 -41.18
C GLY A 134 69.69 -35.56 -42.52
N ASN A 135 70.30 -36.46 -43.28
CA ASN A 135 69.75 -36.92 -44.57
C ASN A 135 68.69 -38.03 -44.44
N SER A 136 68.48 -38.60 -43.25
CA SER A 136 67.52 -39.66 -43.01
C SER A 136 66.10 -39.17 -43.21
N PHE A 137 65.20 -40.08 -43.62
CA PHE A 137 63.80 -39.80 -43.80
C PHE A 137 63.19 -39.24 -42.51
N ALA A 138 63.51 -39.78 -41.34
CA ALA A 138 62.93 -39.35 -40.05
C ALA A 138 63.31 -37.91 -39.70
N VAL A 139 64.63 -37.54 -39.85
CA VAL A 139 65.05 -36.16 -39.54
C VAL A 139 64.49 -35.16 -40.53
N LYS A 140 64.57 -35.47 -41.86
CA LYS A 140 63.99 -34.58 -42.87
C LYS A 140 62.52 -34.33 -42.64
N ARG A 141 61.70 -35.35 -42.34
CA ARG A 141 60.29 -35.21 -42.04
C ARG A 141 60.06 -34.44 -40.74
N TYR A 142 60.83 -34.71 -39.70
CA TYR A 142 60.72 -33.95 -38.47
C TYR A 142 60.95 -32.45 -38.69
N LEU A 143 62.04 -32.07 -39.40
CA LEU A 143 62.37 -30.68 -39.67
C LEU A 143 61.29 -29.98 -40.50
N VAL A 144 60.74 -30.65 -41.52
CA VAL A 144 59.58 -30.07 -42.30
C VAL A 144 58.36 -29.78 -41.43
N HIS A 145 58.11 -30.64 -40.46
CA HIS A 145 56.93 -30.44 -39.62
C HIS A 145 57.18 -29.60 -38.38
N LYS A 146 58.39 -29.57 -37.83
CA LYS A 146 58.79 -28.85 -36.62
C LYS A 146 58.39 -27.38 -36.67
N ASP A 147 58.65 -26.71 -37.76
CA ASP A 147 58.47 -25.28 -37.96
C ASP A 147 57.17 -24.98 -38.74
N SER A 148 56.29 -25.98 -38.88
CA SER A 148 54.98 -25.76 -39.54
C SER A 148 54.04 -24.90 -38.70
N HIS A 149 53.23 -24.11 -39.37
CA HIS A 149 52.18 -23.28 -38.72
C HIS A 149 51.26 -24.12 -37.80
N GLU A 150 50.89 -25.32 -38.25
CA GLU A 150 49.99 -26.22 -37.54
C GLU A 150 50.60 -26.73 -36.23
N VAL A 151 51.90 -26.97 -36.15
CA VAL A 151 52.59 -27.40 -34.91
C VAL A 151 52.71 -26.19 -33.97
N SER A 152 53.03 -25.03 -34.47
CA SER A 152 53.11 -23.80 -33.68
C SER A 152 51.73 -23.46 -33.10
N GLU A 153 50.66 -23.52 -33.91
CA GLU A 153 49.28 -23.27 -33.49
C GLU A 153 48.78 -24.32 -32.47
N TYR A 154 49.16 -25.59 -32.69
CA TYR A 154 48.85 -26.64 -31.69
C TYR A 154 49.44 -26.31 -30.31
N TYR A 155 50.69 -25.89 -30.22
CA TYR A 155 51.33 -25.57 -28.94
C TYR A 155 50.73 -24.28 -28.34
N ARG A 156 50.43 -23.28 -29.13
CA ARG A 156 49.75 -22.06 -28.70
C ARG A 156 48.39 -22.40 -28.08
N LEU A 157 47.54 -23.14 -28.79
CA LEU A 157 46.23 -23.56 -28.34
C LEU A 157 46.33 -24.48 -27.12
N ARG A 158 47.29 -25.41 -27.10
CA ARG A 158 47.54 -26.29 -25.97
C ARG A 158 47.82 -25.52 -24.67
N ASN A 159 48.67 -24.50 -24.75
CA ASN A 159 48.96 -23.65 -23.59
C ASN A 159 47.74 -22.92 -23.08
N ILE A 160 46.91 -22.40 -23.97
CA ILE A 160 45.67 -21.74 -23.61
C ILE A 160 44.66 -22.73 -22.97
N VAL A 161 44.38 -23.84 -23.63
CA VAL A 161 43.37 -24.83 -23.20
C VAL A 161 43.76 -25.53 -21.90
N ASN A 162 45.06 -25.65 -21.62
CA ASN A 162 45.58 -26.24 -20.38
C ASN A 162 45.68 -25.27 -19.21
N ASN A 163 45.50 -23.97 -19.44
CA ASN A 163 45.48 -22.97 -18.40
C ASN A 163 44.28 -23.20 -17.45
N THR A 164 44.53 -23.09 -16.16
CA THR A 164 43.50 -23.32 -15.12
C THR A 164 42.32 -22.38 -15.24
N GLU A 165 42.59 -21.09 -15.49
CA GLU A 165 41.54 -20.09 -15.66
C GLU A 165 40.67 -20.38 -16.87
N PHE A 166 41.33 -20.76 -18.00
CA PHE A 166 40.58 -21.17 -19.19
C PHE A 166 39.68 -22.38 -18.92
N ARG A 167 40.18 -23.39 -18.23
CA ARG A 167 39.43 -24.60 -17.89
C ARG A 167 38.20 -24.26 -17.01
N THR A 168 38.37 -23.38 -16.04
CA THR A 168 37.28 -22.91 -15.16
C THR A 168 36.21 -22.19 -15.97
N ARG A 169 36.62 -21.21 -16.81
CA ARG A 169 35.68 -20.49 -17.69
C ARG A 169 34.97 -21.43 -18.65
N ASN A 170 35.70 -22.33 -19.27
CA ASN A 170 35.11 -23.31 -20.19
C ASN A 170 34.10 -24.22 -19.51
N HIS A 171 34.40 -24.71 -18.30
CA HIS A 171 33.47 -25.52 -17.52
C HIS A 171 32.19 -24.75 -17.19
N PHE A 172 32.33 -23.50 -16.77
CA PHE A 172 31.22 -22.62 -16.48
C PHE A 172 30.30 -22.43 -17.72
N TRP A 173 30.89 -22.03 -18.88
CA TRP A 173 30.12 -21.77 -20.10
C TRP A 173 29.52 -23.05 -20.71
N LYS A 174 30.13 -24.19 -20.51
CA LYS A 174 29.61 -25.49 -20.95
C LYS A 174 28.36 -25.92 -20.13
N ASN A 175 28.20 -25.43 -18.93
CA ASN A 175 27.08 -25.79 -18.08
C ASN A 175 25.79 -25.11 -18.58
N PRO A 176 24.75 -25.87 -19.00
CA PRO A 176 23.47 -25.27 -19.43
C PRO A 176 22.74 -24.58 -18.29
N LYS A 177 23.01 -24.94 -17.03
CA LYS A 177 22.42 -24.36 -15.82
C LYS A 177 23.33 -23.31 -15.16
N ARG A 178 24.30 -22.72 -15.89
CA ARG A 178 25.28 -21.80 -15.35
C ARG A 178 24.68 -20.61 -14.59
N TRP A 179 23.55 -20.05 -15.07
CA TRP A 179 22.85 -18.99 -14.36
C TRP A 179 22.55 -19.40 -12.91
N TYR A 180 21.97 -20.57 -12.72
CA TYR A 180 21.55 -21.05 -11.39
C TYR A 180 22.70 -21.39 -10.44
N THR A 181 23.94 -21.31 -10.89
CA THR A 181 25.14 -21.47 -10.06
C THR A 181 25.72 -20.15 -9.59
N THR A 182 25.15 -19.02 -9.99
CA THR A 182 25.62 -17.68 -9.64
C THR A 182 24.96 -17.15 -8.37
N LEU A 183 25.62 -16.24 -7.68
CA LEU A 183 25.07 -15.49 -6.56
C LEU A 183 23.89 -14.61 -7.03
N GLN A 184 24.00 -14.04 -8.23
CA GLN A 184 22.96 -13.22 -8.83
C GLN A 184 21.64 -14.00 -9.02
N SER A 185 21.73 -15.29 -9.38
CA SER A 185 20.55 -16.15 -9.48
C SER A 185 19.85 -16.34 -8.13
N GLN A 186 20.60 -16.45 -7.04
CA GLN A 186 20.04 -16.54 -5.69
C GLN A 186 19.37 -15.22 -5.30
N GLN A 187 19.99 -14.09 -5.59
CA GLN A 187 19.42 -12.76 -5.35
C GLN A 187 18.12 -12.56 -6.16
N ASP A 188 18.12 -12.93 -7.45
CA ASP A 188 16.93 -12.86 -8.30
C ASP A 188 15.81 -13.77 -7.77
N GLY A 189 16.13 -15.02 -7.42
CA GLY A 189 15.14 -15.94 -6.85
C GLY A 189 14.52 -15.41 -5.56
N LYS A 190 15.32 -14.84 -4.68
CA LYS A 190 14.86 -14.24 -3.44
C LYS A 190 14.00 -13.00 -3.69
N TYR A 191 14.42 -12.12 -4.58
CA TYR A 191 13.66 -10.94 -4.99
C TYR A 191 12.29 -11.34 -5.55
N GLN A 192 12.23 -12.32 -6.46
CA GLN A 192 10.95 -12.78 -7.05
C GLN A 192 10.03 -13.42 -5.98
N ALA A 193 10.59 -14.18 -5.05
CA ALA A 193 9.83 -14.75 -3.95
C ALA A 193 9.21 -13.66 -3.06
N LEU A 194 10.01 -12.66 -2.68
CA LEU A 194 9.54 -11.52 -1.89
C LEU A 194 8.49 -10.70 -2.66
N LYS A 195 8.74 -10.37 -3.92
CA LYS A 195 7.81 -9.60 -4.76
C LYS A 195 6.43 -10.26 -4.87
N ASN A 196 6.40 -11.59 -4.91
CA ASN A 196 5.16 -12.38 -5.01
C ASN A 196 4.57 -12.76 -3.64
N SER A 197 5.20 -12.35 -2.54
CA SER A 197 4.61 -12.58 -1.21
C SER A 197 3.32 -11.77 -1.03
N SER A 198 2.41 -12.27 -0.19
CA SER A 198 1.14 -11.60 0.07
C SER A 198 1.31 -10.23 0.73
N ASN A 199 2.38 -10.05 1.52
CA ASN A 199 2.65 -8.81 2.21
C ASN A 199 3.19 -7.74 1.25
N ILE A 200 4.23 -8.08 0.49
CA ILE A 200 4.83 -7.12 -0.46
C ILE A 200 3.84 -6.77 -1.57
N SER A 201 3.09 -7.75 -2.09
CA SER A 201 2.04 -7.51 -3.09
C SER A 201 0.96 -6.58 -2.54
N PHE A 202 0.52 -6.79 -1.29
CA PHE A 202 -0.42 -5.91 -0.62
C PHE A 202 0.15 -4.49 -0.47
N TYR A 203 1.38 -4.36 0.07
CA TYR A 203 2.04 -3.07 0.31
C TYR A 203 2.18 -2.25 -0.98
N LEU A 204 2.62 -2.87 -2.06
CA LEU A 204 2.78 -2.22 -3.36
C LEU A 204 1.46 -1.81 -4.03
N ALA A 205 0.36 -2.45 -3.67
CA ALA A 205 -0.98 -2.12 -4.18
C ALA A 205 -1.64 -0.93 -3.46
N GLN A 206 -1.13 -0.54 -2.27
CA GLN A 206 -1.69 0.57 -1.52
C GLN A 206 -1.21 1.92 -2.06
N ASP A 207 -2.09 2.93 -1.90
CA ASP A 207 -1.73 4.33 -2.11
C ASP A 207 -1.26 4.94 -0.77
N PRO A 208 0.04 5.29 -0.63
CA PRO A 208 0.56 5.85 0.62
C PRO A 208 -0.15 7.15 1.04
N LYS A 209 -0.68 7.93 0.09
CA LYS A 209 -1.43 9.16 0.39
C LYS A 209 -2.76 8.85 1.08
N LYS A 210 -3.47 7.82 0.61
CA LYS A 210 -4.72 7.38 1.25
C LYS A 210 -4.49 6.80 2.65
N ILE A 211 -3.39 6.06 2.84
CA ILE A 211 -3.00 5.56 4.16
C ILE A 211 -2.73 6.73 5.11
N ALA A 212 -1.92 7.70 4.69
CA ALA A 212 -1.60 8.89 5.49
C ALA A 212 -2.84 9.76 5.77
N GLU A 213 -3.72 9.93 4.79
CA GLU A 213 -5.00 10.63 4.96
C GLU A 213 -5.88 9.95 6.02
N TYR A 214 -6.03 8.64 5.94
CA TYR A 214 -6.80 7.90 6.93
C TYR A 214 -6.20 8.01 8.34
N GLU A 215 -4.90 7.96 8.48
CA GLU A 215 -4.20 8.09 9.76
C GLU A 215 -4.21 9.52 10.31
N SER A 216 -4.41 10.52 9.47
CA SER A 216 -4.54 11.92 9.92
C SER A 216 -5.78 12.13 10.78
N TYR A 217 -6.81 11.29 10.61
CA TYR A 217 -8.00 11.32 11.43
C TYR A 217 -7.76 10.68 12.82
N GLN A 218 -7.52 11.53 13.80
CA GLN A 218 -7.38 11.11 15.19
C GLN A 218 -8.75 11.12 15.88
N GLU A 219 -9.12 10.01 16.51
CA GLU A 219 -10.38 9.94 17.26
C GLU A 219 -10.32 10.91 18.44
N MET A 220 -11.26 11.86 18.48
CA MET A 220 -11.44 12.82 19.56
C MET A 220 -12.53 12.39 20.53
N PHE A 221 -13.53 11.69 20.02
CA PHE A 221 -14.69 11.27 20.78
C PHE A 221 -15.31 10.06 20.11
N ALA A 222 -15.62 9.04 20.90
CA ALA A 222 -16.43 7.90 20.49
C ALA A 222 -17.33 7.47 21.63
N ASP A 223 -18.62 7.32 21.35
CA ASP A 223 -19.59 6.82 22.29
C ASP A 223 -20.53 5.85 21.57
N ALA A 224 -20.73 4.69 22.18
CA ALA A 224 -21.71 3.70 21.75
C ALA A 224 -23.17 4.15 22.01
N CYS A 225 -23.34 5.40 22.45
CA CYS A 225 -24.63 6.03 22.70
C CYS A 225 -25.55 5.21 23.65
N GLN A 226 -24.94 4.60 24.64
CA GLN A 226 -25.70 4.00 25.73
C GLN A 226 -26.13 5.11 26.71
N TRP A 227 -27.44 5.36 26.81
CA TRP A 227 -27.95 6.37 27.70
C TRP A 227 -27.78 5.96 29.16
N ASN A 228 -27.05 6.78 29.90
CA ASN A 228 -26.90 6.64 31.33
C ASN A 228 -27.14 8.01 31.99
N ARG A 229 -28.07 8.10 32.90
CA ARG A 229 -28.37 9.33 33.67
C ARG A 229 -27.31 9.63 34.73
N MET A 230 -26.33 8.75 34.93
CA MET A 230 -25.25 8.95 35.92
C MET A 230 -24.28 10.06 35.46
N SER A 231 -23.49 10.54 36.40
CA SER A 231 -22.58 11.67 36.20
C SER A 231 -21.47 11.43 35.18
N ASP A 232 -21.14 10.18 34.90
CA ASP A 232 -20.09 9.78 33.97
C ASP A 232 -20.53 9.74 32.51
N SER A 233 -21.84 9.71 32.21
CA SER A 233 -22.33 9.79 30.85
C SER A 233 -21.84 11.06 30.15
N PRO A 234 -21.33 11.00 28.91
CA PRO A 234 -20.99 12.19 28.13
C PRO A 234 -22.25 13.00 27.78
N TRP A 235 -23.42 12.37 27.75
CA TRP A 235 -24.69 12.99 27.40
C TRP A 235 -25.39 13.51 28.65
N LYS A 236 -25.88 14.76 28.57
CA LYS A 236 -26.65 15.41 29.61
C LYS A 236 -28.00 15.86 29.07
N ALA A 237 -29.06 15.68 29.83
CA ALA A 237 -30.40 16.19 29.49
C ALA A 237 -30.46 17.71 29.63
N GLY A 238 -31.27 18.32 28.74
CA GLY A 238 -31.48 19.77 28.71
C GLY A 238 -30.58 20.48 27.71
N PHE A 239 -30.92 21.72 27.39
CA PHE A 239 -30.10 22.61 26.58
C PHE A 239 -28.88 23.12 27.38
N TYR A 240 -27.83 23.46 26.70
CA TYR A 240 -26.61 24.04 27.29
C TYR A 240 -26.40 25.45 26.71
N PHE A 241 -26.31 26.46 27.55
CA PHE A 241 -26.16 27.88 27.17
C PHE A 241 -24.90 28.53 27.75
N GLY A 242 -23.84 27.77 27.91
CA GLY A 242 -22.53 28.29 28.36
C GLY A 242 -22.41 28.51 29.87
N ASN A 243 -23.45 28.28 30.64
CA ASN A 243 -23.45 28.47 32.07
C ASN A 243 -24.27 27.38 32.77
N ASP A 244 -23.80 26.84 33.87
CA ASP A 244 -24.46 25.81 34.67
C ASP A 244 -25.87 26.23 35.14
N LYS A 245 -26.08 27.52 35.42
CA LYS A 245 -27.37 28.07 35.80
C LYS A 245 -28.38 28.14 34.64
N LEU A 246 -27.86 28.03 33.40
CA LEU A 246 -28.69 28.05 32.19
C LEU A 246 -28.88 26.65 31.57
N LYS A 247 -28.45 25.60 32.26
CA LYS A 247 -28.87 24.23 31.94
C LYS A 247 -30.33 24.10 32.21
N THR A 248 -31.15 24.29 31.19
CA THR A 248 -32.56 24.32 31.37
C THR A 248 -33.24 23.26 30.54
N ASN A 249 -34.11 22.54 31.22
CA ASN A 249 -35.14 21.72 30.64
C ASN A 249 -36.37 22.57 30.24
N HIS A 250 -36.15 23.81 29.80
CA HIS A 250 -37.28 24.60 29.40
C HIS A 250 -37.76 24.18 28.01
N SER A 251 -39.07 24.32 27.84
CA SER A 251 -39.74 24.12 26.57
C SER A 251 -39.87 25.45 25.84
N TYR A 252 -40.19 25.41 24.56
CA TYR A 252 -40.44 26.61 23.77
C TYR A 252 -41.92 26.77 23.50
N ALA A 253 -42.45 27.99 23.65
CA ALA A 253 -43.88 28.28 23.52
C ALA A 253 -44.41 28.05 22.08
N ASN A 254 -43.55 28.10 21.09
CA ASN A 254 -43.84 27.82 19.67
C ASN A 254 -43.62 26.35 19.27
N GLU A 255 -43.44 25.44 20.23
CA GLU A 255 -43.37 24.00 20.01
C GLU A 255 -44.56 23.29 20.61
N GLU A 256 -44.90 22.10 20.12
CA GLU A 256 -46.06 21.29 20.57
C GLU A 256 -45.66 20.20 21.56
N ALA A 257 -44.37 20.03 21.85
CA ALA A 257 -43.87 19.07 22.83
C ALA A 257 -43.06 19.76 23.95
N ALA A 258 -43.35 19.37 25.19
CA ALA A 258 -42.57 19.79 26.36
C ALA A 258 -41.28 18.99 26.50
N MET A 259 -40.17 19.63 26.87
CA MET A 259 -38.92 18.92 27.22
C MET A 259 -39.06 18.22 28.58
N ASN A 260 -38.71 16.94 28.65
CA ASN A 260 -39.05 16.04 29.76
C ASN A 260 -37.85 15.63 30.66
N GLY A 261 -36.73 16.35 30.59
CA GLY A 261 -35.60 16.16 31.50
C GLY A 261 -34.90 14.81 31.39
N GLY A 262 -34.82 14.29 30.18
CA GLY A 262 -34.20 13.00 29.88
C GLY A 262 -35.11 11.79 30.12
N ARG A 263 -36.38 11.98 30.44
CA ARG A 263 -37.36 10.87 30.66
C ARG A 263 -37.80 10.22 29.36
N ASN A 264 -37.66 10.93 28.24
CA ASN A 264 -37.94 10.40 26.90
C ASN A 264 -36.70 9.85 26.22
N VAL A 265 -35.57 9.75 26.97
CA VAL A 265 -34.35 9.12 26.51
C VAL A 265 -34.25 7.73 27.15
N ALA A 266 -33.97 6.71 26.36
CA ALA A 266 -33.86 5.34 26.82
C ALA A 266 -32.77 4.58 26.01
N CYS A 267 -32.32 3.44 26.54
CA CYS A 267 -31.58 2.44 25.76
C CYS A 267 -32.51 1.32 25.35
N THR A 268 -32.44 0.89 24.11
CA THR A 268 -33.11 -0.33 23.65
C THR A 268 -32.41 -1.58 24.17
N ARG A 269 -33.01 -2.75 23.98
CA ARG A 269 -32.41 -4.04 24.33
C ARG A 269 -31.15 -4.31 23.52
N GLU A 270 -31.08 -3.78 22.32
CA GLU A 270 -29.92 -3.89 21.42
C GLU A 270 -28.81 -2.89 21.76
N GLY A 271 -28.94 -2.11 22.84
CA GLY A 271 -27.93 -1.15 23.29
C GLY A 271 -27.97 0.22 22.59
N ARG A 272 -29.00 0.51 21.81
CA ARG A 272 -29.14 1.80 21.12
C ARG A 272 -29.76 2.85 22.01
N MET A 273 -29.27 4.08 21.95
CA MET A 273 -29.90 5.22 22.59
C MET A 273 -31.06 5.71 21.74
N THR A 274 -32.21 5.94 22.37
CA THR A 274 -33.38 6.53 21.71
C THR A 274 -33.77 7.81 22.40
N VAL A 275 -34.17 8.82 21.58
CA VAL A 275 -34.81 10.05 22.02
C VAL A 275 -36.15 10.14 21.32
N SER A 276 -37.25 10.22 22.08
CA SER A 276 -38.57 10.04 21.52
C SER A 276 -39.51 11.21 21.86
N VAL A 277 -40.43 11.47 20.94
CA VAL A 277 -41.64 12.24 21.26
C VAL A 277 -42.78 11.28 21.63
N LYS A 278 -43.41 11.51 22.78
CA LYS A 278 -44.49 10.68 23.32
C LYS A 278 -45.78 11.52 23.49
N ALA A 279 -46.90 10.87 23.31
CA ALA A 279 -48.22 11.45 23.69
C ALA A 279 -48.36 11.39 25.22
N GLU A 280 -47.96 12.45 25.88
CA GLU A 280 -47.95 12.58 27.34
C GLU A 280 -48.21 14.03 27.72
N ARG A 281 -49.21 14.28 28.59
CA ARG A 281 -49.52 15.65 29.02
C ARG A 281 -48.49 16.15 30.03
N ALA A 282 -48.12 17.41 29.86
CA ALA A 282 -47.18 18.08 30.77
C ALA A 282 -47.52 19.59 30.84
N THR A 283 -47.50 20.14 32.04
CA THR A 283 -47.62 21.59 32.29
C THR A 283 -46.22 22.08 32.78
N VAL A 284 -45.51 22.83 31.95
CA VAL A 284 -44.13 23.25 32.25
C VAL A 284 -43.88 24.70 31.85
N PRO A 285 -42.82 25.35 32.40
CA PRO A 285 -42.37 26.64 31.91
C PRO A 285 -41.92 26.56 30.44
N ALA A 286 -42.53 27.42 29.62
CA ALA A 286 -42.17 27.54 28.21
C ALA A 286 -41.62 28.94 27.92
N TRP A 287 -40.52 29.00 27.19
CA TRP A 287 -39.90 30.24 26.76
C TRP A 287 -40.61 30.82 25.56
N ASP A 288 -41.07 32.05 25.70
CA ASP A 288 -41.60 32.87 24.61
C ASP A 288 -40.72 34.10 24.41
N GLN A 289 -40.36 34.41 23.16
CA GLN A 289 -39.47 35.51 22.84
C GLN A 289 -39.97 36.87 23.30
N LYS A 290 -41.28 37.06 23.35
CA LYS A 290 -41.93 38.32 23.73
C LYS A 290 -42.33 38.36 25.20
N LYS A 291 -42.79 37.23 25.78
CA LYS A 291 -43.37 37.14 27.12
C LYS A 291 -42.43 36.57 28.18
N GLY A 292 -41.28 36.07 27.76
CA GLY A 292 -40.41 35.32 28.67
C GLY A 292 -40.97 33.96 29.05
N PHE A 293 -40.66 33.46 30.24
CA PHE A 293 -41.21 32.21 30.73
C PHE A 293 -42.65 32.31 31.17
N THR A 294 -43.50 31.48 30.55
CA THR A 294 -44.93 31.31 30.92
C THR A 294 -45.23 29.83 31.05
N MET A 295 -46.16 29.48 31.94
CA MET A 295 -46.68 28.10 32.06
C MET A 295 -47.51 27.76 30.82
N LYS A 296 -47.23 26.63 30.19
CA LYS A 296 -47.95 26.12 29.02
C LYS A 296 -48.28 24.65 29.21
N ASP A 297 -49.50 24.29 28.81
CA ASP A 297 -49.96 22.90 28.73
C ASP A 297 -49.59 22.31 27.39
N TYR A 298 -49.02 21.10 27.43
CA TYR A 298 -48.64 20.33 26.26
C TYR A 298 -49.34 18.97 26.27
N ASP A 299 -49.73 18.47 25.12
CA ASP A 299 -50.26 17.11 24.94
C ASP A 299 -49.14 16.09 24.63
N TYR A 300 -47.93 16.57 24.32
CA TYR A 300 -46.76 15.74 23.97
C TYR A 300 -45.55 16.16 24.80
N THR A 301 -44.66 15.18 25.01
CA THR A 301 -43.35 15.42 25.57
C THR A 301 -42.26 14.96 24.58
N GLY A 302 -41.17 15.69 24.49
CA GLY A 302 -39.94 15.36 23.79
C GLY A 302 -38.75 15.42 24.72
N ASP A 303 -37.57 15.39 24.18
CA ASP A 303 -36.36 15.58 24.98
C ASP A 303 -35.18 16.11 24.16
N VAL A 304 -34.23 16.65 24.86
CA VAL A 304 -32.92 17.09 24.32
C VAL A 304 -31.79 16.60 25.20
N ILE A 305 -30.75 16.09 24.57
CA ILE A 305 -29.50 15.70 25.22
C ILE A 305 -28.33 16.27 24.45
N GLN A 306 -27.22 16.54 25.15
CA GLN A 306 -26.04 17.15 24.57
C GLN A 306 -24.77 16.75 25.33
N THR A 307 -23.60 17.01 24.73
CA THR A 307 -22.27 16.63 25.27
C THR A 307 -21.41 17.84 25.67
N ALA A 308 -21.95 19.04 25.75
CA ALA A 308 -21.21 20.29 25.88
C ALA A 308 -20.18 20.34 27.02
N GLU A 309 -20.40 19.60 28.11
CA GLU A 309 -19.46 19.53 29.23
C GLU A 309 -18.30 18.57 29.02
N LYS A 310 -18.48 17.58 28.17
CA LYS A 310 -17.50 16.50 27.97
C LYS A 310 -16.78 16.59 26.63
N PHE A 311 -17.47 17.05 25.59
CA PHE A 311 -16.92 17.13 24.24
C PHE A 311 -17.44 18.32 23.46
N ARG A 312 -16.50 19.07 22.86
CA ARG A 312 -16.72 20.18 21.92
C ARG A 312 -15.60 20.21 20.90
N ALA A 313 -15.89 20.60 19.68
CA ALA A 313 -14.90 20.82 18.64
C ALA A 313 -15.32 21.92 17.68
N LYS A 314 -14.36 22.56 17.02
CA LYS A 314 -14.61 23.58 15.99
C LYS A 314 -14.56 22.97 14.59
N GLU A 315 -13.71 21.99 14.40
CA GLU A 315 -13.40 21.34 13.13
C GLU A 315 -13.30 19.83 13.35
N GLY A 316 -13.39 19.05 12.26
CA GLY A 316 -13.25 17.61 12.29
C GLY A 316 -14.32 16.89 11.50
N MET A 317 -14.27 15.57 11.52
CA MET A 317 -15.28 14.69 10.95
C MET A 317 -16.18 14.15 12.06
N PHE A 318 -17.49 14.38 11.96
CA PHE A 318 -18.49 13.90 12.89
C PHE A 318 -19.37 12.88 12.20
N GLN A 319 -19.44 11.69 12.76
CA GLN A 319 -20.18 10.56 12.22
C GLN A 319 -21.18 10.04 13.24
N VAL A 320 -22.38 9.70 12.78
CA VAL A 320 -23.41 9.08 13.60
C VAL A 320 -24.12 7.97 12.82
N LYS A 321 -24.28 6.80 13.43
CA LYS A 321 -25.14 5.74 12.92
C LYS A 321 -26.50 5.87 13.60
N ALA A 322 -27.51 6.17 12.80
CA ALA A 322 -28.84 6.48 13.31
C ALA A 322 -29.97 6.05 12.36
N SER A 323 -31.15 5.93 12.94
CA SER A 323 -32.44 5.78 12.21
C SER A 323 -33.51 6.66 12.83
N PHE A 324 -34.55 6.97 12.04
CA PHE A 324 -35.67 7.77 12.43
C PHE A 324 -36.98 6.99 12.17
N SER A 325 -37.94 7.09 13.09
CA SER A 325 -39.25 6.47 12.92
C SER A 325 -40.36 7.36 13.45
N GLY A 326 -41.55 7.24 12.86
CA GLY A 326 -42.72 8.06 13.18
C GLY A 326 -42.65 9.44 12.52
N LYS A 327 -43.66 10.26 12.82
CA LYS A 327 -43.85 11.56 12.17
C LYS A 327 -43.45 12.76 13.04
N ALA A 328 -42.97 12.52 14.26
CA ALA A 328 -42.38 13.59 15.06
C ALA A 328 -41.01 13.96 14.48
N HIS A 329 -40.57 15.18 14.74
CA HIS A 329 -39.27 15.65 14.33
C HIS A 329 -38.17 15.13 15.26
N GLY A 330 -37.04 14.81 14.66
CA GLY A 330 -35.82 14.39 15.37
C GLY A 330 -34.60 14.98 14.71
N ALA A 331 -33.73 15.62 15.49
CA ALA A 331 -32.51 16.23 14.97
C ALA A 331 -31.29 15.68 15.70
N ILE A 332 -30.26 15.37 14.92
CA ILE A 332 -28.91 15.11 15.37
C ILE A 332 -28.07 16.24 14.79
N CYS A 333 -27.54 17.08 15.65
CA CYS A 333 -26.86 18.30 15.24
C CYS A 333 -25.63 18.62 16.11
N LEU A 334 -24.83 19.58 15.66
CA LEU A 334 -23.80 20.25 16.44
C LEU A 334 -24.35 21.64 16.77
N MET A 335 -24.40 21.99 18.04
CA MET A 335 -24.93 23.27 18.53
C MET A 335 -23.80 24.10 19.18
N SER A 336 -23.95 25.40 19.15
CA SER A 336 -23.11 26.33 19.94
C SER A 336 -23.80 26.67 21.28
N GLU A 337 -23.02 27.26 22.20
CA GLU A 337 -23.52 27.76 23.48
C GLU A 337 -24.60 28.84 23.33
N LYS A 338 -24.59 29.57 22.23
CA LYS A 338 -25.58 30.61 21.92
C LYS A 338 -26.79 30.06 21.13
N ARG A 339 -26.94 28.73 21.02
CA ARG A 339 -27.87 28.01 20.15
C ARG A 339 -27.51 28.09 18.67
N LEU A 340 -27.14 29.21 18.16
CA LEU A 340 -26.63 29.41 16.78
C LEU A 340 -25.15 29.69 16.79
N PRO A 341 -24.40 29.21 15.78
CA PRO A 341 -24.84 28.39 14.65
C PRO A 341 -25.23 26.97 15.05
N ILE A 342 -26.07 26.31 14.24
CA ILE A 342 -26.44 24.90 14.32
C ILE A 342 -25.98 24.24 13.02
N VAL A 343 -25.24 23.14 13.11
CA VAL A 343 -24.95 22.27 11.99
C VAL A 343 -25.76 20.99 12.12
N ARG A 344 -26.72 20.78 11.23
CA ARG A 344 -27.54 19.57 11.20
C ARG A 344 -26.75 18.45 10.53
N ILE A 345 -26.43 17.44 11.29
CA ILE A 345 -25.87 16.19 10.73
C ILE A 345 -26.98 15.43 10.04
N ALA A 346 -28.15 15.33 10.69
CA ALA A 346 -29.38 14.78 10.12
C ALA A 346 -30.60 15.32 10.92
N GLU A 347 -31.59 15.84 10.26
CA GLU A 347 -32.89 16.25 10.86
C GLU A 347 -34.01 15.61 10.08
N TRP A 348 -34.83 14.82 10.77
CA TRP A 348 -36.01 14.14 10.28
C TRP A 348 -37.25 15.00 10.51
N ASP A 349 -38.05 15.26 9.47
CA ASP A 349 -39.27 16.06 9.52
C ASP A 349 -40.55 15.21 9.52
N GLY A 350 -40.46 13.93 9.78
CA GLY A 350 -41.55 12.96 9.67
C GLY A 350 -41.70 12.32 8.29
N LYS A 351 -40.84 12.70 7.31
CA LYS A 351 -40.86 12.18 5.95
C LYS A 351 -39.48 12.13 5.30
N ASN A 352 -38.68 13.19 5.42
CA ASN A 352 -37.40 13.35 4.79
C ASN A 352 -36.34 13.71 5.84
N VAL A 353 -35.09 13.47 5.48
CA VAL A 353 -33.94 13.96 6.24
C VAL A 353 -33.41 15.24 5.59
N THR A 354 -33.16 16.26 6.41
CA THR A 354 -32.51 17.51 6.01
C THR A 354 -31.13 17.58 6.65
N VAL A 355 -30.11 17.98 5.88
CA VAL A 355 -28.75 18.31 6.35
C VAL A 355 -28.50 19.80 6.08
N GLY A 356 -27.51 20.38 6.76
CA GLY A 356 -27.15 21.77 6.49
C GLY A 356 -26.75 22.56 7.74
N ALA A 357 -26.65 23.88 7.60
CA ALA A 357 -26.28 24.79 8.70
C ALA A 357 -27.20 25.96 8.79
N THR A 358 -27.54 26.35 10.01
CA THR A 358 -28.31 27.58 10.33
C THR A 358 -27.40 28.53 11.08
N TYR A 359 -27.29 29.73 10.58
CA TYR A 359 -26.60 30.86 11.15
C TYR A 359 -27.61 31.93 11.60
N ASP A 360 -27.13 32.96 12.23
CA ASP A 360 -28.00 34.02 12.76
C ASP A 360 -28.89 34.68 11.68
N LYS A 361 -28.32 34.88 10.47
CA LYS A 361 -28.99 35.65 9.41
C LYS A 361 -29.42 34.84 8.18
N PHE A 362 -28.99 33.59 8.08
CA PHE A 362 -29.29 32.76 6.91
C PHE A 362 -29.20 31.28 7.24
N GLU A 363 -29.79 30.50 6.38
CA GLU A 363 -29.83 29.06 6.48
C GLU A 363 -29.48 28.40 5.14
N GLU A 364 -28.65 27.38 5.19
CA GLU A 364 -28.30 26.54 4.07
C GLU A 364 -28.72 25.12 4.37
N GLN A 365 -29.67 24.61 3.59
CA GLN A 365 -30.31 23.32 3.84
C GLN A 365 -30.42 22.49 2.55
N THR A 366 -30.16 21.19 2.67
CA THR A 366 -30.37 20.22 1.60
C THR A 366 -31.27 19.11 2.12
N VAL A 367 -32.41 18.87 1.44
CA VAL A 367 -33.29 17.73 1.68
C VAL A 367 -32.69 16.51 0.99
N VAL A 368 -32.53 15.43 1.72
CA VAL A 368 -32.00 14.15 1.22
C VAL A 368 -33.17 13.20 1.03
N GLU A 369 -33.51 12.89 -0.19
CA GLU A 369 -34.57 11.96 -0.55
C GLU A 369 -34.03 10.53 -0.72
N GLY A 370 -34.93 9.54 -0.59
CA GLY A 370 -34.59 8.12 -0.78
C GLY A 370 -34.17 7.38 0.50
N LEU A 371 -34.18 8.07 1.66
CA LEU A 371 -34.01 7.39 2.93
C LEU A 371 -35.37 6.72 3.34
N LYS A 372 -35.22 5.57 4.01
CA LYS A 372 -36.37 4.80 4.48
C LYS A 372 -36.53 4.95 5.99
N GLU A 373 -37.76 5.18 6.43
CA GLU A 373 -38.11 5.19 7.84
C GLU A 373 -37.68 3.89 8.53
N GLY A 374 -37.12 4.00 9.72
CA GLY A 374 -36.59 2.86 10.53
C GLY A 374 -35.31 2.21 10.04
N GLN A 375 -34.84 2.55 8.83
CA GLN A 375 -33.55 2.03 8.32
C GLN A 375 -32.39 2.86 8.88
N GLU A 376 -31.33 2.17 9.28
CA GLU A 376 -30.12 2.81 9.76
C GLU A 376 -29.25 3.33 8.61
N TYR A 377 -28.68 4.52 8.81
CA TYR A 377 -27.70 5.16 7.95
C TYR A 377 -26.56 5.73 8.76
N ILE A 378 -25.36 5.84 8.15
CA ILE A 378 -24.24 6.59 8.70
C ILE A 378 -24.28 7.98 8.09
N PHE A 379 -24.63 8.96 8.91
CA PHE A 379 -24.59 10.37 8.57
C PHE A 379 -23.23 10.94 8.99
N THR A 380 -22.61 11.70 8.10
CA THR A 380 -21.31 12.30 8.36
C THR A 380 -21.32 13.77 7.98
N VAL A 381 -20.76 14.64 8.80
CA VAL A 381 -20.36 15.99 8.42
C VAL A 381 -18.86 16.16 8.63
N VAL A 382 -18.17 16.65 7.63
CA VAL A 382 -16.77 17.06 7.70
C VAL A 382 -16.72 18.57 7.73
N ILE A 383 -16.12 19.13 8.78
CA ILE A 383 -15.95 20.56 9.00
C ILE A 383 -14.47 20.87 8.88
N THR A 384 -14.07 21.55 7.80
CA THR A 384 -12.72 22.07 7.56
C THR A 384 -12.70 23.60 7.74
N PRO A 385 -11.56 24.26 7.78
CA PRO A 385 -11.51 25.71 7.73
C PRO A 385 -12.21 26.34 6.52
N ALA A 386 -12.26 25.61 5.39
CA ALA A 386 -12.79 26.09 4.12
C ALA A 386 -14.28 25.78 3.92
N ASP A 387 -14.71 24.59 4.29
CA ASP A 387 -16.06 24.11 3.95
C ASP A 387 -16.66 23.15 5.00
N LEU A 388 -17.96 22.95 4.87
CA LEU A 388 -18.74 21.90 5.51
C LEU A 388 -19.24 20.97 4.41
N THR A 389 -19.01 19.67 4.56
CA THR A 389 -19.45 18.65 3.60
C THR A 389 -20.21 17.54 4.31
N TRP A 390 -21.40 17.21 3.80
CA TRP A 390 -22.25 16.16 4.35
C TRP A 390 -22.27 14.91 3.49
N TYR A 391 -22.29 13.76 4.15
CA TYR A 391 -22.37 12.45 3.50
C TYR A 391 -23.43 11.59 4.16
N VAL A 392 -24.09 10.74 3.37
CA VAL A 392 -24.92 9.64 3.83
C VAL A 392 -24.37 8.35 3.25
N ASN A 393 -23.97 7.41 4.10
CA ASN A 393 -23.28 6.18 3.68
C ASN A 393 -22.19 6.42 2.63
N ASN A 394 -21.33 7.43 2.86
CA ASN A 394 -20.23 7.86 1.98
C ASN A 394 -20.65 8.53 0.65
N GLN A 395 -21.93 8.74 0.40
CA GLN A 395 -22.36 9.61 -0.71
C GLN A 395 -22.38 11.06 -0.24
N GLU A 396 -21.63 11.95 -0.92
CA GLU A 396 -21.74 13.40 -0.69
C GLU A 396 -23.16 13.88 -1.08
N VAL A 397 -23.82 14.52 -0.14
CA VAL A 397 -25.21 15.01 -0.33
C VAL A 397 -25.33 16.53 -0.27
N ALA A 398 -24.38 17.20 0.39
CA ALA A 398 -24.32 18.65 0.45
C ALA A 398 -22.91 19.16 0.73
N ARG A 399 -22.62 20.37 0.28
CA ARG A 399 -21.39 21.11 0.59
C ARG A 399 -21.67 22.60 0.64
N THR A 400 -21.06 23.30 1.60
CA THR A 400 -21.14 24.77 1.71
C THR A 400 -19.85 25.34 2.28
N ALA A 401 -19.59 26.62 2.06
CA ALA A 401 -18.46 27.32 2.66
C ALA A 401 -18.59 27.37 4.19
N ASN A 402 -17.48 27.18 4.90
CA ASN A 402 -17.46 27.29 6.35
C ASN A 402 -17.57 28.74 6.79
N LYS A 403 -18.57 29.05 7.63
CA LYS A 403 -18.80 30.36 8.27
C LYS A 403 -18.89 30.24 9.80
N LEU A 404 -18.37 29.12 10.33
CA LEU A 404 -18.39 28.86 11.78
C LEU A 404 -17.23 29.60 12.46
N ASP A 405 -17.51 30.30 13.51
CA ASP A 405 -16.54 31.08 14.31
C ASP A 405 -16.40 30.56 15.75
N THR A 406 -17.17 29.53 16.12
CA THR A 406 -17.27 29.01 17.49
C THR A 406 -17.10 27.51 17.56
N THR A 407 -16.89 26.99 18.78
CA THR A 407 -16.93 25.55 19.04
C THR A 407 -18.36 25.05 19.13
N LEU A 408 -18.57 23.82 18.66
CA LEU A 408 -19.86 23.14 18.64
C LEU A 408 -19.81 21.87 19.46
N PHE A 409 -20.95 21.40 19.92
CA PHE A 409 -21.10 20.13 20.64
C PHE A 409 -22.26 19.29 20.09
N PRO A 410 -22.12 17.97 20.05
CA PRO A 410 -23.19 17.05 19.68
C PRO A 410 -24.45 17.24 20.53
N THR A 411 -25.57 17.31 19.85
CA THR A 411 -26.90 17.47 20.46
C THR A 411 -27.91 16.59 19.72
N VAL A 412 -28.76 15.91 20.44
CA VAL A 412 -29.90 15.15 19.90
C VAL A 412 -31.17 15.70 20.48
N ILE A 413 -32.16 16.01 19.62
CA ILE A 413 -33.40 16.61 19.99
C ILE A 413 -34.52 15.81 19.36
N ALA A 414 -35.55 15.48 20.14
CA ALA A 414 -36.88 15.02 19.65
C ALA A 414 -37.91 16.05 20.03
N PHE A 415 -38.61 16.65 19.07
CA PHE A 415 -39.44 17.82 19.24
C PHE A 415 -40.62 17.84 18.27
N LEU A 416 -41.57 18.74 18.48
CA LEU A 416 -42.67 19.00 17.57
C LEU A 416 -42.74 20.50 17.26
N PRO A 417 -42.56 20.90 16.01
CA PRO A 417 -42.82 22.26 15.58
C PRO A 417 -44.31 22.61 15.76
N GLU A 418 -44.62 23.91 15.75
CA GLU A 418 -45.97 24.42 15.83
C GLU A 418 -46.93 23.75 14.81
N GLY A 419 -48.05 23.28 15.28
CA GLY A 419 -49.09 22.62 14.48
C GLY A 419 -48.85 21.13 14.18
N VAL A 420 -47.69 20.57 14.53
CA VAL A 420 -47.39 19.14 14.35
C VAL A 420 -47.78 18.34 15.58
N LYS A 421 -48.66 17.35 15.40
CA LYS A 421 -49.12 16.45 16.45
C LYS A 421 -48.82 15.01 16.08
N ALA A 422 -47.72 14.50 16.57
CA ALA A 422 -47.22 13.18 16.20
C ALA A 422 -46.27 12.60 17.26
N THR A 423 -46.07 11.29 17.21
CA THR A 423 -45.02 10.58 17.94
C THR A 423 -43.92 10.15 16.99
N GLY A 424 -42.73 9.94 17.53
CA GLY A 424 -41.59 9.47 16.73
C GLY A 424 -40.36 9.25 17.60
N THR A 425 -39.38 8.60 17.03
CA THR A 425 -38.14 8.21 17.73
C THR A 425 -36.94 8.40 16.84
N THR A 426 -35.92 9.05 17.38
CA THR A 426 -34.56 9.06 16.85
C THR A 426 -33.76 7.99 17.59
N SER A 427 -33.23 7.02 16.88
CA SER A 427 -32.45 5.93 17.42
C SER A 427 -30.98 6.05 16.97
N ILE A 428 -30.05 6.00 17.90
CA ILE A 428 -28.63 6.18 17.66
C ILE A 428 -27.86 4.95 18.18
N ASP A 429 -27.06 4.32 17.32
CA ASP A 429 -26.19 3.20 17.67
C ASP A 429 -24.86 3.70 18.24
N TRP A 430 -24.20 4.62 17.52
CA TRP A 430 -22.97 5.26 17.97
C TRP A 430 -22.81 6.66 17.37
N PHE A 431 -22.01 7.48 18.08
CA PHE A 431 -21.55 8.79 17.63
C PHE A 431 -20.01 8.83 17.75
N LYS A 432 -19.34 9.27 16.69
CA LYS A 432 -17.87 9.38 16.65
C LYS A 432 -17.44 10.71 16.07
N ALA A 433 -16.37 11.27 16.61
CA ALA A 433 -15.76 12.48 16.08
C ALA A 433 -14.23 12.29 15.95
N TYR A 434 -13.69 12.78 14.85
CA TYR A 434 -12.28 12.68 14.50
C TYR A 434 -11.73 14.06 14.17
N LYS A 435 -10.51 14.32 14.64
CA LYS A 435 -9.71 15.46 14.20
C LYS A 435 -9.08 15.11 12.85
N HIS A 436 -9.11 16.07 11.94
CA HIS A 436 -8.40 15.95 10.65
C HIS A 436 -7.04 16.63 10.74
#